data_5c3bf9d456e94069000c2530bff6d5ad
#
_entry.id   5c3bf9d456e94069000c2530bff6d5ad
#
_cell.length_a   1.000
_cell.length_b   1.000
_cell.length_c   1.000
_cell.angle_alpha   90.00
_cell.angle_beta   90.00
_cell.angle_gamma   90.00
#
_symmetry.space_group_name_H-M   'P 1'
#
loop_
_entity.id
_entity.type
_entity.pdbx_description
1 polymer ?
#
loop_
_entity_poly.entity_id
_entity_poly.type
_entity_poly.pdbx_seq_one_letter_code
_entity_poly.pdbx_strand_id
1 'polypeptide(L)'
;MRVLLGIGAGEIPEFGFKPRTPLVGGRVDCTEIDMRMGELLVEAKLTESDFQSAEGRLVRRYREVEEVFDWGELPMRKGRHVGYQLIRGVMAAYAMGGSFCVICDERRPDLIECWWSVMRAVRLYDVRCRLKLLTWQELAGVVPGELQEFLEVKYGIVG
;
A
#
# COMPACT_ATOMS: atom_id res chain seq x y z
N MET A 1 8.11 -3.40 -14.66
CA MET A 1 7.43 -3.58 -13.37
C MET A 1 7.98 -4.72 -12.52
N ARG A 2 8.02 -5.98 -12.98
CA ARG A 2 8.51 -7.13 -12.16
C ARG A 2 9.92 -6.91 -11.59
N VAL A 3 10.85 -6.45 -12.41
CA VAL A 3 12.25 -6.18 -11.98
C VAL A 3 12.31 -5.09 -10.91
N LEU A 4 11.55 -3.98 -11.09
CA LEU A 4 11.49 -2.88 -10.13
C LEU A 4 10.93 -3.31 -8.77
N LEU A 5 9.98 -4.24 -8.77
CA LEU A 5 9.32 -4.71 -7.56
C LEU A 5 9.96 -5.96 -6.95
N GLY A 6 10.97 -6.55 -7.60
CA GLY A 6 11.65 -7.75 -7.12
C GLY A 6 10.78 -9.01 -7.19
N ILE A 7 9.91 -9.11 -8.20
CA ILE A 7 8.97 -10.23 -8.36
C ILE A 7 9.54 -11.27 -9.32
N GLY A 8 9.40 -12.54 -8.97
CA GLY A 8 9.85 -13.67 -9.79
C GLY A 8 9.20 -13.73 -11.17
N ALA A 9 9.94 -14.30 -12.14
CA ALA A 9 9.39 -14.57 -13.47
C ALA A 9 8.28 -15.63 -13.36
N GLY A 10 7.09 -15.34 -13.92
CA GLY A 10 5.95 -16.28 -13.92
C GLY A 10 4.80 -15.91 -13.00
N GLU A 11 4.97 -15.00 -12.06
CA GLU A 11 3.88 -14.51 -11.21
C GLU A 11 2.83 -13.77 -12.06
N ILE A 12 1.56 -14.14 -11.89
CA ILE A 12 0.42 -13.52 -12.59
C ILE A 12 -0.24 -12.53 -11.63
N PRO A 13 -0.53 -11.29 -12.06
CA PRO A 13 -1.26 -10.34 -11.23
C PRO A 13 -2.70 -10.80 -11.00
N GLU A 14 -3.14 -10.75 -9.75
CA GLU A 14 -4.51 -10.97 -9.30
C GLU A 14 -5.07 -9.64 -8.82
N PHE A 15 -6.11 -9.13 -9.47
CA PHE A 15 -6.76 -7.87 -9.11
C PHE A 15 -7.92 -8.11 -8.15
N GLY A 16 -8.17 -7.13 -7.26
CA GLY A 16 -9.24 -7.23 -6.26
C GLY A 16 -9.01 -8.35 -5.24
N PHE A 17 -7.75 -8.62 -4.90
CA PHE A 17 -7.38 -9.68 -3.97
C PHE A 17 -7.85 -9.40 -2.54
N LYS A 18 -8.36 -10.44 -1.84
CA LYS A 18 -8.85 -10.35 -0.45
C LYS A 18 -7.90 -11.09 0.50
N PRO A 19 -6.98 -10.40 1.17
CA PRO A 19 -5.91 -11.02 1.97
C PRO A 19 -6.38 -11.74 3.24
N ARG A 20 -7.65 -11.56 3.66
CA ARG A 20 -8.23 -12.17 4.86
C ARG A 20 -7.43 -11.86 6.13
N THR A 21 -7.10 -10.59 6.32
CA THR A 21 -6.28 -10.11 7.43
C THR A 21 -6.92 -10.41 8.79
N PRO A 22 -6.22 -11.04 9.73
CA PRO A 22 -6.77 -11.43 11.02
C PRO A 22 -7.21 -10.23 11.87
N LEU A 23 -8.39 -10.35 12.47
CA LEU A 23 -8.95 -9.38 13.40
C LEU A 23 -9.04 -9.98 14.81
N VAL A 24 -9.12 -9.11 15.81
CA VAL A 24 -9.42 -9.49 17.19
C VAL A 24 -10.76 -10.24 17.23
N GLY A 25 -10.84 -11.29 18.06
CA GLY A 25 -12.04 -12.12 18.19
C GLY A 25 -12.24 -13.16 17.08
N GLY A 26 -11.17 -13.53 16.35
CA GLY A 26 -11.19 -14.63 15.37
C GLY A 26 -11.87 -14.30 14.03
N ARG A 27 -12.24 -13.04 13.83
CA ARG A 27 -12.76 -12.56 12.54
C ARG A 27 -11.62 -12.23 11.57
N VAL A 28 -11.97 -11.99 10.32
CA VAL A 28 -11.02 -11.54 9.28
C VAL A 28 -11.55 -10.31 8.55
N ASP A 29 -10.64 -9.45 8.12
CA ASP A 29 -10.94 -8.39 7.17
C ASP A 29 -10.76 -8.95 5.76
N CYS A 30 -11.84 -8.90 4.96
CA CYS A 30 -11.85 -9.33 3.56
C CYS A 30 -11.88 -8.14 2.60
N THR A 31 -11.44 -6.95 3.03
CA THR A 31 -11.38 -5.78 2.16
C THR A 31 -10.34 -6.02 1.07
N GLU A 32 -10.71 -5.66 -0.15
CA GLU A 32 -9.85 -5.81 -1.32
C GLU A 32 -8.61 -4.94 -1.24
N ILE A 33 -7.53 -5.44 -1.81
CA ILE A 33 -6.32 -4.72 -2.23
C ILE A 33 -6.31 -4.72 -3.75
N ASP A 34 -5.84 -3.65 -4.35
CA ASP A 34 -5.96 -3.45 -5.80
C ASP A 34 -5.31 -4.57 -6.62
N MET A 35 -4.14 -5.03 -6.19
CA MET A 35 -3.44 -6.11 -6.88
C MET A 35 -2.58 -6.94 -5.91
N ARG A 36 -2.50 -8.24 -6.20
CA ARG A 36 -1.50 -9.16 -5.65
C ARG A 36 -0.63 -9.70 -6.79
N MET A 37 0.67 -9.87 -6.55
CA MET A 37 1.59 -10.55 -7.46
C MET A 37 2.59 -11.37 -6.64
N GLY A 38 2.41 -12.68 -6.58
CA GLY A 38 3.12 -13.54 -5.64
C GLY A 38 2.83 -13.13 -4.20
N GLU A 39 3.86 -12.79 -3.45
CA GLU A 39 3.76 -12.30 -2.06
C GLU A 39 3.70 -10.77 -1.96
N LEU A 40 3.68 -10.05 -3.09
CA LEU A 40 3.57 -8.60 -3.12
C LEU A 40 2.10 -8.19 -3.21
N LEU A 41 1.67 -7.38 -2.25
CA LEU A 41 0.40 -6.65 -2.26
C LEU A 41 0.64 -5.23 -2.76
N VAL A 42 -0.27 -4.69 -3.57
CA VAL A 42 -0.16 -3.35 -4.16
C VAL A 42 -1.44 -2.56 -3.93
N GLU A 43 -1.30 -1.35 -3.44
CA GLU A 43 -2.33 -0.30 -3.42
C GLU A 43 -1.93 0.79 -4.41
N ALA A 44 -2.78 1.12 -5.37
CA ALA A 44 -2.50 2.05 -6.45
C ALA A 44 -3.42 3.28 -6.36
N LYS A 45 -2.85 4.48 -6.39
CA LYS A 45 -3.57 5.75 -6.43
C LYS A 45 -3.23 6.49 -7.70
N LEU A 46 -4.22 6.65 -8.57
CA LEU A 46 -4.08 7.35 -9.84
C LEU A 46 -4.82 8.68 -9.82
N THR A 47 -6.09 8.67 -9.40
CA THR A 47 -6.95 9.87 -9.38
C THR A 47 -7.61 10.13 -8.02
N GLU A 48 -7.49 9.21 -7.09
CA GLU A 48 -8.10 9.31 -5.77
C GLU A 48 -7.45 10.37 -4.90
N SER A 49 -8.24 10.97 -4.04
CA SER A 49 -7.82 12.13 -3.26
C SER A 49 -6.85 11.79 -2.11
N ASP A 50 -7.03 10.63 -1.46
CA ASP A 50 -6.26 10.24 -0.28
C ASP A 50 -6.31 8.72 -0.01
N PHE A 51 -5.65 8.28 1.07
CA PHE A 51 -5.68 6.89 1.57
C PHE A 51 -6.72 6.69 2.69
N GLN A 52 -7.77 7.49 2.73
CA GLN A 52 -8.82 7.44 3.73
C GLN A 52 -8.34 7.66 5.17
N SER A 53 -9.29 7.84 6.08
CA SER A 53 -9.00 7.93 7.50
C SER A 53 -9.97 7.08 8.31
N ALA A 54 -9.53 6.58 9.47
CA ALA A 54 -10.35 5.76 10.36
C ALA A 54 -10.22 6.18 11.82
N GLU A 55 -11.27 5.90 12.59
CA GLU A 55 -11.22 5.99 14.04
C GLU A 55 -10.27 4.93 14.61
N GLY A 56 -9.61 5.24 15.73
CA GLY A 56 -8.66 4.33 16.38
C GLY A 56 -9.24 2.95 16.68
N ARG A 57 -10.56 2.86 16.97
CA ARG A 57 -11.24 1.57 17.20
C ARG A 57 -11.22 0.66 15.96
N LEU A 58 -11.25 1.23 14.75
CA LEU A 58 -11.18 0.46 13.51
C LEU A 58 -9.77 -0.02 13.21
N VAL A 59 -8.75 0.75 13.59
CA VAL A 59 -7.34 0.37 13.45
C VAL A 59 -7.01 -0.71 14.50
N ARG A 60 -7.43 -0.54 15.75
CA ARG A 60 -7.18 -1.52 16.83
C ARG A 60 -7.87 -2.86 16.66
N ARG A 61 -8.78 -3.00 15.71
CA ARG A 61 -9.39 -4.31 15.45
C ARG A 61 -8.45 -5.30 14.78
N TYR A 62 -7.37 -4.84 14.13
CA TYR A 62 -6.37 -5.75 13.57
C TYR A 62 -5.56 -6.41 14.68
N ARG A 63 -5.49 -7.74 14.63
CA ARG A 63 -4.68 -8.49 15.58
C ARG A 63 -3.21 -8.08 15.39
N GLU A 64 -2.50 -7.92 16.47
CA GLU A 64 -1.06 -7.57 16.47
C GLU A 64 -0.73 -6.16 15.94
N VAL A 65 -1.72 -5.27 15.78
CA VAL A 65 -1.48 -3.93 15.23
C VAL A 65 -0.50 -3.11 16.09
N GLU A 66 -0.55 -3.24 17.42
CA GLU A 66 0.36 -2.54 18.34
C GLU A 66 1.75 -3.22 18.45
N GLU A 67 1.89 -4.44 17.92
CA GLU A 67 3.18 -5.09 17.71
C GLU A 67 3.85 -4.54 16.44
N VAL A 68 3.08 -4.41 15.36
CA VAL A 68 3.58 -3.92 14.06
C VAL A 68 3.84 -2.43 14.09
N PHE A 69 2.96 -1.63 14.71
CA PHE A 69 3.05 -0.17 14.72
C PHE A 69 3.33 0.39 16.11
N ASP A 70 4.11 1.45 16.16
CA ASP A 70 4.10 2.38 17.30
C ASP A 70 2.82 3.21 17.23
N TRP A 71 1.92 2.97 18.19
CA TRP A 71 0.62 3.63 18.20
C TRP A 71 0.71 5.15 18.30
N GLY A 72 1.72 5.67 19.04
CA GLY A 72 1.95 7.11 19.22
C GLY A 72 2.46 7.80 17.95
N GLU A 73 3.13 7.05 17.08
CA GLU A 73 3.71 7.55 15.83
C GLU A 73 2.76 7.44 14.62
N LEU A 74 1.64 6.70 14.75
CA LEU A 74 0.66 6.60 13.68
C LEU A 74 0.05 7.97 13.36
N PRO A 75 0.08 8.42 12.09
CA PRO A 75 -0.35 9.75 11.73
C PRO A 75 -1.83 9.99 12.05
N MET A 76 -2.11 11.10 12.72
CA MET A 76 -3.47 11.48 13.11
C MET A 76 -3.83 12.89 12.62
N ARG A 77 -5.08 13.07 12.20
CA ARG A 77 -5.66 14.36 11.89
C ARG A 77 -7.10 14.41 12.41
N LYS A 78 -7.43 15.44 13.20
CA LYS A 78 -8.78 15.62 13.79
C LYS A 78 -9.31 14.37 14.53
N GLY A 79 -8.43 13.70 15.32
CA GLY A 79 -8.80 12.52 16.11
C GLY A 79 -8.97 11.22 15.31
N ARG A 80 -8.60 11.19 14.03
CA ARG A 80 -8.65 10.01 13.16
C ARG A 80 -7.27 9.68 12.62
N HIS A 81 -6.94 8.40 12.53
CA HIS A 81 -5.71 7.97 11.84
C HIS A 81 -5.88 8.18 10.34
N VAL A 82 -4.97 8.94 9.72
CA VAL A 82 -4.90 9.12 8.26
C VAL A 82 -4.10 7.97 7.64
N GLY A 83 -4.32 7.71 6.35
CA GLY A 83 -3.65 6.60 5.68
C GLY A 83 -4.21 5.23 6.09
N TYR A 84 -5.51 5.12 6.36
CA TYR A 84 -6.11 3.87 6.82
C TYR A 84 -5.94 2.70 5.84
N GLN A 85 -6.00 2.95 4.52
CA GLN A 85 -5.74 1.92 3.51
C GLN A 85 -4.28 1.42 3.60
N LEU A 86 -3.33 2.32 3.88
CA LEU A 86 -1.91 1.98 4.06
C LEU A 86 -1.69 1.12 5.30
N ILE A 87 -2.27 1.51 6.44
CA ILE A 87 -2.21 0.73 7.68
C ILE A 87 -2.77 -0.69 7.43
N ARG A 88 -3.91 -0.78 6.77
CA ARG A 88 -4.55 -2.04 6.39
C ARG A 88 -3.66 -2.90 5.48
N GLY A 89 -3.04 -2.29 4.46
CA GLY A 89 -2.14 -2.96 3.53
C GLY A 89 -0.89 -3.51 4.23
N VAL A 90 -0.29 -2.74 5.14
CA VAL A 90 0.84 -3.20 5.97
C VAL A 90 0.43 -4.38 6.85
N MET A 91 -0.73 -4.32 7.52
CA MET A 91 -1.24 -5.42 8.34
C MET A 91 -1.52 -6.68 7.51
N ALA A 92 -2.03 -6.52 6.29
CA ALA A 92 -2.24 -7.63 5.37
C ALA A 92 -0.92 -8.28 4.95
N ALA A 93 0.08 -7.48 4.56
CA ALA A 93 1.41 -7.96 4.20
C ALA A 93 2.11 -8.65 5.38
N TYR A 94 2.00 -8.10 6.58
CA TYR A 94 2.52 -8.72 7.81
C TYR A 94 1.89 -10.09 8.04
N ALA A 95 0.56 -10.18 8.01
CA ALA A 95 -0.18 -11.43 8.25
C ALA A 95 0.12 -12.52 7.22
N MET A 96 0.48 -12.14 6.00
CA MET A 96 0.84 -13.06 4.91
C MET A 96 2.34 -13.37 4.82
N GLY A 97 3.19 -12.70 5.62
CA GLY A 97 4.64 -12.78 5.48
C GLY A 97 5.19 -12.14 4.19
N GLY A 98 4.34 -11.35 3.49
CA GLY A 98 4.63 -10.75 2.19
C GLY A 98 5.17 -9.32 2.26
N SER A 99 5.16 -8.65 1.11
CA SER A 99 5.57 -7.26 0.89
C SER A 99 4.37 -6.38 0.56
N PHE A 100 4.48 -5.08 0.81
CA PHE A 100 3.46 -4.12 0.42
C PHE A 100 4.08 -2.95 -0.35
N CYS A 101 3.49 -2.60 -1.50
CA CYS A 101 3.91 -1.51 -2.35
C CYS A 101 2.75 -0.53 -2.56
N VAL A 102 3.06 0.74 -2.44
CA VAL A 102 2.16 1.82 -2.86
C VAL A 102 2.61 2.32 -4.23
N ILE A 103 1.67 2.48 -5.16
CA ILE A 103 1.91 3.15 -6.43
C ILE A 103 1.10 4.45 -6.44
N CYS A 104 1.77 5.59 -6.60
CA CYS A 104 1.09 6.89 -6.67
C CYS A 104 1.79 7.83 -7.65
N ASP A 105 1.13 8.93 -7.98
CA ASP A 105 1.68 9.98 -8.84
C ASP A 105 2.76 10.76 -8.07
N GLU A 106 3.96 10.92 -8.64
CA GLU A 106 5.06 11.70 -8.00
C GLU A 106 4.69 13.16 -7.77
N ARG A 107 3.73 13.71 -8.55
CA ARG A 107 3.19 15.06 -8.40
C ARG A 107 2.25 15.20 -7.18
N ARG A 108 2.04 14.12 -6.41
CA ARG A 108 1.21 14.07 -5.21
C ARG A 108 2.07 13.88 -3.95
N PRO A 109 2.83 14.94 -3.56
CA PRO A 109 3.69 14.87 -2.36
C PRO A 109 2.89 14.56 -1.09
N ASP A 110 1.62 14.95 -1.02
CA ASP A 110 0.71 14.65 0.08
C ASP A 110 0.47 13.14 0.27
N LEU A 111 0.35 12.37 -0.82
CA LEU A 111 0.22 10.91 -0.76
C LEU A 111 1.55 10.26 -0.34
N ILE A 112 2.66 10.74 -0.90
CA ILE A 112 4.01 10.26 -0.58
C ILE A 112 4.34 10.52 0.89
N GLU A 113 4.07 11.71 1.41
CA GLU A 113 4.28 12.06 2.82
C GLU A 113 3.39 11.23 3.76
N CYS A 114 2.14 10.98 3.37
CA CYS A 114 1.24 10.10 4.12
C CYS A 114 1.84 8.69 4.22
N TRP A 115 2.34 8.14 3.10
CA TRP A 115 3.00 6.83 3.08
C TRP A 115 4.25 6.79 3.98
N TRP A 116 5.14 7.77 3.86
CA TRP A 116 6.33 7.86 4.71
C TRP A 116 5.97 7.98 6.20
N SER A 117 4.88 8.68 6.52
CA SER A 117 4.42 8.82 7.90
C SER A 117 3.93 7.48 8.47
N VAL A 118 3.21 6.68 7.68
CA VAL A 118 2.80 5.33 8.09
C VAL A 118 4.00 4.40 8.20
N MET A 119 4.94 4.43 7.25
CA MET A 119 6.16 3.60 7.30
C MET A 119 7.01 3.88 8.54
N ARG A 120 7.15 5.15 8.94
CA ARG A 120 7.91 5.52 10.17
C ARG A 120 7.31 4.90 11.41
N ALA A 121 5.99 4.79 11.48
CA ALA A 121 5.30 4.18 12.61
C ALA A 121 5.47 2.66 12.68
N VAL A 122 5.96 1.99 11.64
CA VAL A 122 6.21 0.54 11.67
C VAL A 122 7.42 0.23 12.56
N ARG A 123 7.21 -0.55 13.62
CA ARG A 123 8.25 -0.92 14.61
C ARG A 123 9.14 -2.07 14.13
N LEU A 124 8.54 -3.07 13.48
CA LEU A 124 9.23 -4.28 13.06
C LEU A 124 10.12 -3.99 11.85
N TYR A 125 11.43 -4.12 12.04
CA TYR A 125 12.43 -3.82 11.00
C TYR A 125 12.24 -4.68 9.75
N ASP A 126 12.00 -5.98 9.91
CA ASP A 126 11.78 -6.91 8.80
C ASP A 126 10.52 -6.57 7.98
N VAL A 127 9.45 -6.10 8.64
CA VAL A 127 8.27 -5.59 7.95
C VAL A 127 8.61 -4.32 7.18
N ARG A 128 9.29 -3.37 7.83
CA ARG A 128 9.68 -2.09 7.21
C ARG A 128 10.53 -2.29 5.95
N CYS A 129 11.45 -3.25 5.94
CA CYS A 129 12.27 -3.59 4.76
C CYS A 129 11.47 -4.14 3.57
N ARG A 130 10.24 -4.60 3.80
CA ARG A 130 9.35 -5.15 2.77
C ARG A 130 8.31 -4.14 2.27
N LEU A 131 8.36 -2.90 2.77
CA LEU A 131 7.49 -1.81 2.33
C LEU A 131 8.15 -1.03 1.19
N LYS A 132 7.39 -0.75 0.15
CA LYS A 132 7.87 -0.17 -1.10
C LYS A 132 7.01 1.02 -1.53
N LEU A 133 7.63 1.94 -2.23
CA LEU A 133 6.96 3.00 -2.99
C LEU A 133 7.44 2.90 -4.45
N LEU A 134 6.52 3.07 -5.37
CA LEU A 134 6.79 3.22 -6.81
C LEU A 134 5.92 4.37 -7.31
N THR A 135 6.44 5.19 -8.18
CA THR A 135 5.63 6.23 -8.84
C THR A 135 5.07 5.73 -10.17
N TRP A 136 3.96 6.32 -10.59
CA TRP A 136 3.43 6.06 -11.94
C TRP A 136 4.42 6.49 -13.02
N GLN A 137 5.26 7.49 -12.77
CA GLN A 137 6.30 7.96 -13.66
C GLN A 137 7.42 6.91 -13.83
N GLU A 138 7.90 6.34 -12.71
CA GLU A 138 8.87 5.23 -12.77
C GLU A 138 8.29 4.01 -13.51
N LEU A 139 6.99 3.75 -13.31
CA LEU A 139 6.32 2.66 -14.02
C LEU A 139 6.18 2.97 -15.51
N ALA A 140 5.79 4.20 -15.87
CA ALA A 140 5.67 4.64 -17.27
C ALA A 140 6.98 4.48 -18.03
N GLY A 141 8.12 4.75 -17.41
CA GLY A 141 9.44 4.60 -18.03
C GLY A 141 9.82 3.17 -18.43
N VAL A 142 9.07 2.13 -17.99
CA VAL A 142 9.42 0.71 -18.22
C VAL A 142 8.28 -0.12 -18.84
N VAL A 143 7.13 0.47 -19.13
CA VAL A 143 6.02 -0.22 -19.81
C VAL A 143 6.10 -0.06 -21.33
N PRO A 144 5.40 -0.91 -22.14
CA PRO A 144 5.36 -0.77 -23.58
C PRO A 144 4.84 0.60 -24.05
N GLY A 145 5.32 1.09 -25.18
CA GLY A 145 5.04 2.43 -25.70
C GLY A 145 3.54 2.78 -25.82
N GLU A 146 2.71 1.82 -26.22
CA GLU A 146 1.24 2.02 -26.26
C GLU A 146 0.65 2.36 -24.88
N LEU A 147 1.18 1.77 -23.82
CA LEU A 147 0.76 2.05 -22.45
C LEU A 147 1.35 3.36 -21.94
N GLN A 148 2.57 3.71 -22.35
CA GLN A 148 3.17 5.02 -22.08
C GLN A 148 2.30 6.12 -22.67
N GLU A 149 1.96 6.02 -23.96
CA GLU A 149 1.09 6.98 -24.65
C GLU A 149 -0.29 7.11 -23.97
N PHE A 150 -0.88 5.99 -23.57
CA PHE A 150 -2.14 6.01 -22.81
C PHE A 150 -2.02 6.76 -21.49
N LEU A 151 -0.96 6.51 -20.71
CA LEU A 151 -0.71 7.19 -19.43
C LEU A 151 -0.46 8.68 -19.62
N GLU A 152 0.30 9.06 -20.67
CA GLU A 152 0.57 10.45 -21.01
C GLU A 152 -0.72 11.18 -21.44
N VAL A 153 -1.43 10.65 -22.43
CA VAL A 153 -2.62 11.30 -23.00
C VAL A 153 -3.75 11.42 -21.99
N LYS A 154 -3.98 10.38 -21.20
CA LYS A 154 -5.12 10.34 -20.28
C LYS A 154 -4.85 10.98 -18.92
N TYR A 155 -3.63 10.88 -18.42
CA TYR A 155 -3.28 11.28 -17.05
C TYR A 155 -2.12 12.27 -16.99
N GLY A 156 -1.46 12.59 -18.10
CA GLY A 156 -0.28 13.42 -18.15
C GLY A 156 0.91 12.81 -17.42
N ILE A 157 0.98 11.48 -17.36
CA ILE A 157 2.07 10.74 -16.72
C ILE A 157 3.10 10.40 -17.77
N VAL A 158 4.32 10.95 -17.58
CA VAL A 158 5.48 10.75 -18.46
C VAL A 158 6.55 10.04 -17.63
N GLY A 159 7.19 9.03 -18.20
CA GLY A 159 8.28 8.28 -17.57
C GLY A 159 9.66 8.89 -17.83
#